data_000d4d861692514dc21eb9309ab91bb6
#
_entry.id   000d4d861692514dc21eb9309ab91bb6
#
_cell.length_a   1.000
_cell.length_b   1.000
_cell.length_c   1.000
_cell.angle_alpha   90.00
_cell.angle_beta   90.00
_cell.angle_gamma   90.00
#
_symmetry.space_group_name_H-M   'P 1'
#
loop_
_entity.id
_entity.type
_entity.pdbx_description
1 polymer ?
#
loop_
_entity_poly.entity_id
_entity_poly.type
_entity_poly.pdbx_seq_one_letter_code
_entity_poly.pdbx_strand_id
1 'polypeptide(L)' 'MRVGVPKESKPSEFRVGLVPANVHELVVHGHQVIVEHDAGAGIGCTDDQYTEEGAEVVASAGEVFERAELIVKVDRKSVV' A
#
# COMPACT_ATOMS: atom_id res chain seq x y z
N MET A 1 7.11 -9.72 -8.75
CA MET A 1 6.70 -8.35 -9.12
C MET A 1 6.73 -7.44 -7.90
N ARG A 2 7.09 -6.20 -8.09
CA ARG A 2 7.09 -5.22 -7.00
C ARG A 2 5.79 -4.40 -7.07
N VAL A 3 4.98 -4.51 -6.03
CA VAL A 3 3.68 -3.86 -5.95
C VAL A 3 3.80 -2.68 -4.98
N GLY A 4 3.42 -1.50 -5.42
CA GLY A 4 3.50 -0.30 -4.62
C GLY A 4 2.13 0.18 -4.15
N VAL A 5 2.07 0.63 -2.89
CA VAL A 5 0.84 1.12 -2.27
C VAL A 5 1.10 2.52 -1.71
N PRO A 6 0.80 3.57 -2.47
CA PRO A 6 0.96 4.93 -1.96
C PRO A 6 -0.18 5.31 -1.03
N LYS A 7 0.10 6.27 -0.15
CA LYS A 7 -0.93 6.83 0.70
C LYS A 7 -1.89 7.67 -0.14
N GLU A 8 -3.20 7.54 0.15
CA GLU A 8 -4.18 8.37 -0.52
C GLU A 8 -4.07 9.81 -0.04
N SER A 9 -4.03 10.74 -0.98
CA SER A 9 -3.80 12.14 -0.67
C SER A 9 -5.07 12.96 -0.47
N LYS A 10 -6.22 12.42 -0.78
CA LYS A 10 -7.48 13.16 -0.63
C LYS A 10 -7.89 13.25 0.84
N PRO A 11 -8.24 14.44 1.34
CA PRO A 11 -8.54 14.61 2.77
C PRO A 11 -9.68 13.74 3.30
N SER A 12 -10.66 13.42 2.47
CA SER A 12 -11.80 12.59 2.88
C SER A 12 -11.62 11.11 2.58
N GLU A 13 -10.47 10.71 2.08
CA GLU A 13 -10.25 9.31 1.72
C GLU A 13 -9.56 8.58 2.87
N PHE A 14 -10.25 7.61 3.45
CA PHE A 14 -9.72 6.81 4.56
C PHE A 14 -9.34 5.39 4.15
N ARG A 15 -9.63 5.01 2.93
CA ARG A 15 -9.32 3.67 2.44
C ARG A 15 -7.88 3.60 1.95
N VAL A 16 -7.37 2.39 1.84
CA VAL A 16 -6.05 2.13 1.29
C VAL A 16 -6.18 1.08 0.19
N GLY A 17 -5.27 1.09 -0.78
CA GLY A 17 -5.31 0.14 -1.89
C GLY A 17 -5.16 -1.33 -1.48
N LEU A 18 -4.35 -1.58 -0.47
CA LEU A 18 -4.13 -2.92 0.09
C LEU A 18 -4.13 -2.85 1.60
N VAL A 19 -4.85 -3.78 2.24
CA VAL A 19 -4.77 -3.96 3.70
C VAL A 19 -3.69 -4.99 4.01
N PRO A 20 -3.19 -5.07 5.28
CA PRO A 20 -2.13 -6.01 5.61
C PRO A 20 -2.41 -7.47 5.24
N ALA A 21 -3.66 -7.92 5.36
CA ALA A 21 -4.02 -9.28 4.97
C ALA A 21 -3.77 -9.53 3.48
N ASN A 22 -4.05 -8.56 2.64
CA ASN A 22 -3.78 -8.68 1.20
C ASN A 22 -2.28 -8.68 0.91
N VAL A 23 -1.51 -7.93 1.69
CA VAL A 23 -0.05 -7.93 1.57
C VAL A 23 0.49 -9.34 1.81
N HIS A 24 -0.01 -10.00 2.85
CA HIS A 24 0.41 -11.37 3.17
C HIS A 24 0.22 -12.29 1.96
N GLU A 25 -0.93 -12.22 1.31
CA GLU A 25 -1.22 -13.04 0.15
C GLU A 25 -0.21 -12.81 -0.98
N LEU A 26 0.10 -11.55 -1.26
CA LEU A 26 1.05 -11.22 -2.31
C LEU A 26 2.46 -11.72 -1.99
N VAL A 27 2.87 -11.56 -0.74
CA VAL A 27 4.21 -12.00 -0.31
C VAL A 27 4.34 -13.52 -0.40
N VAL A 28 3.29 -14.25 0.00
CA VAL A 28 3.28 -15.71 -0.09
C VAL A 28 3.42 -16.16 -1.53
N HIS A 29 2.88 -15.40 -2.49
CA HIS A 29 2.99 -15.72 -3.90
C HIS A 29 4.28 -15.20 -4.55
N GLY A 30 5.22 -14.71 -3.76
CA GLY A 30 6.54 -14.31 -4.27
C GLY A 30 6.66 -12.87 -4.73
N HIS A 31 5.67 -12.04 -4.45
CA HIS A 31 5.71 -10.62 -4.81
C HIS A 31 6.32 -9.80 -3.68
N GLN A 32 6.95 -8.67 -4.03
CA GLN A 32 7.38 -7.68 -3.05
C GLN A 32 6.30 -6.60 -2.96
N VAL A 33 6.04 -6.13 -1.74
CA VAL A 33 5.06 -5.06 -1.52
C VAL A 33 5.77 -3.89 -0.85
N ILE A 34 5.60 -2.71 -1.43
CA ILE A 34 6.22 -1.47 -0.95
C ILE A 34 5.09 -0.52 -0.59
N VAL A 35 5.04 -0.11 0.68
CA VAL A 35 3.93 0.69 1.21
C VAL A 35 4.47 2.04 1.68
N GLU A 36 3.77 3.10 1.37
CA GLU A 36 4.13 4.42 1.86
C GLU A 36 3.78 4.53 3.34
N HIS A 37 4.62 5.25 4.09
CA HIS A 37 4.39 5.55 5.50
C HIS A 37 2.96 6.09 5.71
N ASP A 38 2.27 5.57 6.70
CA ASP A 38 0.90 5.95 7.06
C ASP A 38 -0.16 5.64 5.99
N ALA A 39 0.14 4.82 5.01
CA ALA A 39 -0.84 4.49 3.96
C ALA A 39 -2.14 3.91 4.54
N GLY A 40 -2.05 3.13 5.61
CA GLY A 40 -3.22 2.51 6.24
C GLY A 40 -3.75 3.27 7.45
N ALA A 41 -3.26 4.47 7.73
CA ALA A 41 -3.64 5.21 8.94
C ALA A 41 -5.14 5.50 9.01
N GLY A 42 -5.77 5.76 7.88
CA GLY A 42 -7.20 6.08 7.83
C GLY A 42 -8.10 4.91 8.21
N ILE A 43 -7.63 3.68 8.11
CA ILE A 43 -8.38 2.48 8.49
C ILE A 43 -7.82 1.82 9.74
N GLY A 44 -6.92 2.51 10.45
CA GLY A 44 -6.35 2.01 11.70
C GLY A 44 -5.24 0.99 11.52
N CYS A 45 -4.70 0.84 10.33
CA CYS A 45 -3.56 -0.06 10.09
C CYS A 45 -2.25 0.72 10.21
N THR A 46 -1.35 0.22 11.05
CA THR A 46 -0.06 0.86 11.27
C THR A 46 0.97 0.34 10.29
N ASP A 47 2.08 1.07 10.17
CA ASP A 47 3.21 0.63 9.35
C ASP A 47 3.72 -0.73 9.83
N ASP A 48 3.74 -0.95 11.15
CA ASP A 48 4.20 -2.22 11.73
C ASP A 48 3.35 -3.40 11.26
N GLN A 49 2.04 -3.21 11.12
CA GLN A 49 1.17 -4.26 10.62
C GLN A 49 1.52 -4.65 9.20
N TYR A 50 1.85 -3.68 8.36
CA TYR A 50 2.31 -3.98 7.01
C TYR A 50 3.66 -4.68 7.01
N THR A 51 4.58 -4.24 7.85
CA THR A 51 5.90 -4.84 7.95
C THR A 51 5.82 -6.29 8.44
N GLU A 52 4.94 -6.57 9.38
CA GLU A 52 4.73 -7.92 9.91
C GLU A 52 4.24 -8.89 8.82
N GLU A 53 3.51 -8.37 7.84
CA GLU A 53 3.03 -9.19 6.73
C GLU A 53 4.03 -9.27 5.57
N GLY A 54 5.19 -8.65 5.72
CA GLY A 54 6.27 -8.76 4.75
C GLY A 54 6.42 -7.58 3.82
N ALA A 55 5.69 -6.50 4.03
CA ALA A 55 5.84 -5.30 3.22
C ALA A 55 7.06 -4.49 3.64
N GLU A 56 7.59 -3.71 2.71
CA GLU A 56 8.60 -2.72 3.01
C GLU A 56 7.92 -1.35 3.07
N VAL A 57 8.12 -0.62 4.15
CA VAL A 57 7.55 0.71 4.32
C VAL A 57 8.59 1.75 3.94
N VAL A 58 8.20 2.69 3.07
CA VAL A 58 9.08 3.76 2.62
C VAL A 58 8.51 5.12 3.02
N ALA A 59 9.34 6.14 3.02
CA ALA A 59 8.99 7.44 3.60
C ALA A 59 8.07 8.29 2.72
N SER A 60 8.07 8.09 1.41
CA SER A 60 7.35 8.97 0.51
C SER A 60 6.73 8.22 -0.67
N ALA A 61 5.71 8.86 -1.26
CA ALA A 61 5.08 8.33 -2.47
C ALA A 61 6.08 8.23 -3.62
N GLY A 62 7.02 9.18 -3.71
CA GLY A 62 8.04 9.14 -4.74
C GLY A 62 8.85 7.85 -4.73
N GLU A 63 9.20 7.38 -3.54
CA GLU A 63 9.93 6.12 -3.41
C GLU A 63 9.08 4.94 -3.85
N VAL A 64 7.77 4.98 -3.53
CA VAL A 64 6.85 3.93 -3.97
C VAL A 64 6.82 3.85 -5.49
N PHE A 65 6.63 5.00 -6.15
CA PHE A 65 6.55 5.03 -7.60
C PHE A 65 7.86 4.62 -8.27
N GLU A 66 8.98 4.99 -7.67
CA GLU A 66 10.29 4.65 -8.22
C GLU A 66 10.58 3.16 -8.18
N ARG A 67 10.15 2.50 -7.13
CA ARG A 67 10.54 1.10 -6.87
C ARG A 67 9.50 0.10 -7.33
N ALA A 68 8.24 0.51 -7.47
CA ALA A 68 7.16 -0.41 -7.80
C ALA A 68 7.00 -0.59 -9.31
N GLU A 69 6.61 -1.79 -9.71
CA GLU A 69 6.26 -2.08 -11.08
C GLU A 69 4.76 -1.90 -11.32
N LEU A 70 3.96 -2.11 -10.26
CA LEU A 70 2.52 -1.97 -10.28
C LEU A 70 2.09 -1.13 -9.10
N ILE A 71 1.25 -0.14 -9.34
CA ILE A 71 0.72 0.72 -8.29
C ILE A 71 -0.72 0.33 -7.99
N VAL A 72 -1.01 0.05 -6.72
CA VAL A 72 -2.36 -0.26 -6.25
C VAL A 72 -2.83 0.87 -5.37
N LYS A 73 -3.92 1.53 -5.75
CA LYS A 73 -4.49 2.63 -4.98
C LYS A 73 -5.99 2.64 -5.12
N VAL A 74 -6.65 3.35 -4.22
CA VAL A 74 -8.10 3.52 -4.30
C VAL A 74 -8.43 4.42 -5.48
N ASP A 75 -9.31 3.96 -6.34
CA ASP A 75 -9.73 4.72 -7.51
C ASP A 75 -11.26 4.80 -7.54
N ARG A 76 -11.76 6.00 -7.26
CA ARG A 76 -13.20 6.22 -7.22
C ARG A 76 -13.83 6.23 -8.60
N LYS A 77 -13.05 6.49 -9.62
CA LYS A 77 -13.56 6.56 -10.98
C LYS A 77 -13.81 5.20 -11.58
N SER A 78 -13.23 4.18 -11.00
CA SER A 78 -13.42 2.83 -11.48
C SER A 78 -14.78 2.24 -11.11
N VAL A 79 -15.57 2.97 -10.37
CA VAL A 79 -16.88 2.53 -9.89
C VAL A 79 -17.97 2.74 -10.94
N VAL A 80 -17.68 2.80 -12.08
CA VAL A 80 -18.66 3.08 -13.14
C VAL A 80 -19.42 1.81 -13.51
#